data_5342f9e81688d6302094320e7ed70b2c
#
_entry.id   5342f9e81688d6302094320e7ed70b2c
#
_cell.length_a   1.000
_cell.length_b   1.000
_cell.length_c   1.000
_cell.angle_alpha   90.00
_cell.angle_beta   90.00
_cell.angle_gamma   90.00
#
_symmetry.space_group_name_H-M   'P 1'
#
loop_
_entity.id
_entity.type
_entity.pdbx_description
1 polymer ?
#
loop_
_entity_poly.entity_id
_entity_poly.type
_entity_poly.pdbx_seq_one_letter_code
_entity_poly.pdbx_strand_id
1 'polypeptide(L)'
;MNKLRIGYIPHGATLSHPADRRRLVYWAKKRGHQIILDPDEKRDVNVLAGRSDFARKFERDDKVPTILDLVDGYLGQEDSWKDWARGIGKVFSGQLSGTPKPYRQIIANACLRSKAVICETPEQSRTITPFCANVHSILDFHEEFPMLPPNPKLKNPNYSQLMWEGLPFTISGLAQIEYSLQELSVSHKPRMQVVTDSKYPVLLGSYIYRDTERLLGSVPKMLGGGFSIKEWSIESVIESSKSSDLAVLPLNPSSMLNPLKAENRLLILWRLGLPVLTSPSLAYVRVMERTGIAGICASPYDWKVKMERTLDSEELRLESVLAGQQYIRETHSEVLLLKAWDDLFESVL
;
A
#
# COMPACT_ATOMS: atom_id res chain seq x y z
N MET A 1 25.33 9.84 11.25
CA MET A 1 24.98 10.85 10.23
C MET A 1 24.76 12.21 10.88
N ASN A 2 25.30 13.31 10.33
CA ASN A 2 25.01 14.66 10.82
C ASN A 2 23.53 15.02 10.59
N LYS A 3 23.04 16.03 11.30
CA LYS A 3 21.67 16.51 11.13
C LYS A 3 21.49 17.10 9.72
N LEU A 4 20.60 16.51 8.92
CA LEU A 4 20.34 16.91 7.54
C LEU A 4 19.17 17.89 7.45
N ARG A 5 19.23 18.74 6.42
CA ARG A 5 18.12 19.58 5.92
C ARG A 5 17.64 18.99 4.60
N ILE A 6 16.44 18.39 4.61
CA ILE A 6 15.90 17.61 3.50
C ILE A 6 14.79 18.40 2.81
N GLY A 7 15.03 18.84 1.57
CA GLY A 7 14.00 19.41 0.72
C GLY A 7 13.01 18.33 0.31
N TYR A 8 11.73 18.47 0.63
CA TYR A 8 10.73 17.44 0.40
C TYR A 8 9.52 17.94 -0.38
N ILE A 9 9.21 17.28 -1.48
CA ILE A 9 7.91 17.42 -2.16
C ILE A 9 7.09 16.17 -1.86
N PRO A 10 6.03 16.25 -1.01
CA PRO A 10 5.35 15.11 -0.43
C PRO A 10 4.39 14.39 -1.40
N HIS A 11 3.89 13.23 -0.97
CA HIS A 11 2.81 12.52 -1.65
C HIS A 11 1.46 13.21 -1.47
N GLY A 12 1.17 13.68 -0.27
CA GLY A 12 -0.06 14.35 0.09
C GLY A 12 0.02 15.87 0.08
N ALA A 13 -1.11 16.54 0.32
CA ALA A 13 -1.16 17.99 0.50
C ALA A 13 -0.53 18.43 1.83
N THR A 14 -0.51 17.51 2.79
CA THR A 14 0.06 17.68 4.12
C THR A 14 0.94 16.48 4.44
N LEU A 15 1.85 16.62 5.39
CA LEU A 15 2.73 15.52 5.83
C LEU A 15 2.00 14.40 6.61
N SER A 16 0.69 14.55 6.82
CA SER A 16 -0.16 13.53 7.46
C SER A 16 -0.59 12.39 6.52
N HIS A 17 -0.38 12.53 5.20
CA HIS A 17 -0.67 11.45 4.27
C HIS A 17 0.10 10.17 4.63
N PRO A 18 -0.49 8.97 4.58
CA PRO A 18 0.18 7.71 4.96
C PRO A 18 1.55 7.52 4.31
N ALA A 19 1.66 7.76 3.00
CA ALA A 19 2.93 7.63 2.28
C ALA A 19 3.99 8.69 2.66
N ASP A 20 3.63 9.72 3.40
CA ASP A 20 4.57 10.70 3.96
C ASP A 20 4.94 10.35 5.40
N ARG A 21 3.91 10.26 6.29
CA ARG A 21 4.11 10.07 7.72
C ARG A 21 4.67 8.70 8.12
N ARG A 22 4.46 7.65 7.28
CA ARG A 22 5.00 6.30 7.48
C ARG A 22 6.33 6.05 6.78
N ARG A 23 6.90 7.04 6.12
CA ARG A 23 8.14 6.92 5.33
C ARG A 23 9.15 7.97 5.76
N LEU A 24 9.53 8.88 4.87
CA LEU A 24 10.54 9.91 5.13
C LEU A 24 10.27 10.72 6.40
N VAL A 25 9.02 11.12 6.64
CA VAL A 25 8.67 11.95 7.81
C VAL A 25 8.94 11.20 9.12
N TYR A 26 8.60 9.90 9.16
CA TYR A 26 8.88 9.07 10.33
C TYR A 26 10.37 8.96 10.62
N TRP A 27 11.15 8.56 9.62
CA TRP A 27 12.59 8.43 9.74
C TRP A 27 13.27 9.75 10.12
N ALA A 28 12.94 10.85 9.43
CA ALA A 28 13.51 12.16 9.71
C ALA A 28 13.25 12.59 11.16
N LYS A 29 12.02 12.37 11.66
CA LYS A 29 11.68 12.63 13.06
C LYS A 29 12.51 11.78 14.03
N LYS A 30 12.66 10.49 13.77
CA LYS A 30 13.44 9.55 14.63
C LYS A 30 14.93 9.89 14.66
N ARG A 31 15.49 10.37 13.53
CA ARG A 31 16.91 10.76 13.42
C ARG A 31 17.20 12.24 13.71
N GLY A 32 16.14 13.04 13.97
CA GLY A 32 16.27 14.46 14.26
C GLY A 32 16.65 15.32 13.06
N HIS A 33 16.37 14.85 11.83
CA HIS A 33 16.56 15.61 10.59
C HIS A 33 15.44 16.65 10.42
N GLN A 34 15.71 17.68 9.60
CA GLN A 34 14.76 18.75 9.30
C GLN A 34 14.17 18.56 7.90
N ILE A 35 12.84 18.52 7.80
CA ILE A 35 12.13 18.55 6.53
C ILE A 35 11.86 19.99 6.13
N ILE A 36 12.25 20.35 4.91
CA ILE A 36 12.10 21.67 4.31
C ILE A 36 11.08 21.53 3.17
N LEU A 37 10.00 22.27 3.25
CA LEU A 37 8.95 22.31 2.21
C LEU A 37 9.08 23.51 1.29
N ASP A 38 9.78 24.55 1.75
CA ASP A 38 10.05 25.75 0.96
C ASP A 38 11.18 25.48 -0.05
N PRO A 39 10.93 25.64 -1.37
CA PRO A 39 11.92 25.42 -2.40
C PRO A 39 13.09 26.41 -2.37
N ASP A 40 12.95 27.56 -1.75
CA ASP A 40 13.98 28.61 -1.68
C ASP A 40 14.92 28.45 -0.49
N GLU A 41 14.56 27.60 0.48
CA GLU A 41 15.44 27.33 1.61
C GLU A 41 16.62 26.43 1.24
N LYS A 42 17.78 26.69 1.89
CA LYS A 42 18.99 25.85 1.75
C LYS A 42 18.72 24.44 2.27
N ARG A 43 19.16 23.44 1.50
CA ARG A 43 18.98 22.02 1.79
C ARG A 43 20.21 21.21 1.37
N ASP A 44 20.39 20.06 1.96
CA ASP A 44 21.52 19.14 1.70
C ASP A 44 21.16 18.12 0.62
N VAL A 45 19.88 17.73 0.53
CA VAL A 45 19.34 16.72 -0.38
C VAL A 45 17.88 17.01 -0.71
N ASN A 46 17.44 16.66 -1.91
CA ASN A 46 16.03 16.70 -2.31
C ASN A 46 15.43 15.29 -2.29
N VAL A 47 14.18 15.16 -1.78
CA VAL A 47 13.36 13.97 -1.94
C VAL A 47 12.06 14.35 -2.64
N LEU A 48 11.82 13.75 -3.80
CA LEU A 48 10.67 14.00 -4.65
C LEU A 48 9.69 12.83 -4.58
N ALA A 49 8.47 13.09 -4.14
CA ALA A 49 7.43 12.07 -4.01
C ALA A 49 6.20 12.38 -4.89
N GLY A 50 5.06 11.76 -4.64
CA GLY A 50 3.91 11.67 -5.55
C GLY A 50 3.35 12.97 -6.12
N ARG A 51 3.51 14.12 -5.45
CA ARG A 51 3.06 15.44 -5.95
C ARG A 51 4.12 16.18 -6.77
N SER A 52 5.31 15.61 -6.91
CA SER A 52 6.40 16.24 -7.66
C SER A 52 6.08 16.34 -9.14
N ASP A 53 6.55 17.41 -9.76
CA ASP A 53 6.63 17.51 -11.22
C ASP A 53 7.83 16.71 -11.73
N PHE A 54 7.61 15.41 -11.95
CA PHE A 54 8.65 14.52 -12.48
C PHE A 54 9.06 14.84 -13.93
N ALA A 55 8.30 15.66 -14.65
CA ALA A 55 8.66 16.13 -15.98
C ALA A 55 9.65 17.29 -15.94
N ARG A 56 9.68 18.06 -14.85
CA ARG A 56 10.63 19.17 -14.66
C ARG A 56 12.06 18.63 -14.70
N LYS A 57 12.91 19.28 -15.46
CA LYS A 57 14.33 18.97 -15.47
C LYS A 57 14.94 19.41 -14.13
N PHE A 58 15.45 18.48 -13.37
CA PHE A 58 16.49 18.71 -12.37
C PHE A 58 17.77 18.09 -12.94
N GLU A 59 18.87 18.77 -12.83
CA GLU A 59 20.13 18.29 -13.39
C GLU A 59 20.77 17.31 -12.42
N ARG A 60 21.30 16.19 -12.94
CA ARG A 60 21.99 15.18 -12.13
C ARG A 60 23.21 15.75 -11.42
N ASP A 61 23.78 16.82 -11.97
CA ASP A 61 24.95 17.51 -11.45
C ASP A 61 24.61 18.76 -10.63
N ASP A 62 23.33 18.94 -10.28
CA ASP A 62 22.95 19.94 -9.28
C ASP A 62 23.75 19.69 -7.99
N LYS A 63 24.22 20.77 -7.38
CA LYS A 63 24.98 20.74 -6.11
C LYS A 63 24.22 20.05 -4.98
N VAL A 64 22.87 19.90 -5.14
CA VAL A 64 21.98 19.23 -4.20
C VAL A 64 21.48 17.93 -4.82
N PRO A 65 21.90 16.76 -4.32
CA PRO A 65 21.48 15.48 -4.88
C PRO A 65 19.96 15.28 -4.73
N THR A 66 19.38 14.55 -5.67
CA THR A 66 17.93 14.27 -5.71
C THR A 66 17.64 12.78 -5.61
N ILE A 67 16.73 12.41 -4.71
CA ILE A 67 16.20 11.07 -4.49
C ILE A 67 14.73 11.08 -4.95
N LEU A 68 14.28 10.02 -5.64
CA LEU A 68 12.85 9.81 -5.93
C LEU A 68 12.27 8.81 -4.94
N ASP A 69 11.08 9.09 -4.40
CA ASP A 69 10.30 8.14 -3.60
C ASP A 69 9.07 7.68 -4.39
N LEU A 70 9.13 6.46 -4.93
CA LEU A 70 8.11 5.85 -5.78
C LEU A 70 7.41 4.71 -5.03
N VAL A 71 6.20 4.98 -4.53
CA VAL A 71 5.37 3.98 -3.81
C VAL A 71 4.62 3.02 -4.71
N ASP A 72 4.45 3.34 -5.99
CA ASP A 72 3.72 2.53 -6.96
C ASP A 72 4.62 2.00 -8.08
N GLY A 73 4.30 0.79 -8.57
CA GLY A 73 5.06 0.09 -9.60
C GLY A 73 4.83 0.59 -11.03
N TYR A 74 4.91 1.90 -11.29
CA TYR A 74 4.64 2.49 -12.60
C TYR A 74 5.52 1.95 -13.73
N LEU A 75 6.77 1.60 -13.46
CA LEU A 75 7.72 1.11 -14.47
C LEU A 75 7.52 -0.36 -14.85
N GLY A 76 6.78 -1.13 -14.04
CA GLY A 76 6.42 -2.51 -14.33
C GLY A 76 5.17 -2.66 -15.22
N GLN A 77 4.56 -1.57 -15.65
CA GLN A 77 3.42 -1.60 -16.56
C GLN A 77 3.89 -1.70 -18.01
N GLU A 78 3.11 -2.40 -18.82
CA GLU A 78 3.28 -2.35 -20.27
C GLU A 78 2.82 -1.00 -20.84
N ASP A 79 3.36 -0.60 -21.98
CA ASP A 79 2.93 0.60 -22.68
C ASP A 79 1.47 0.45 -23.11
N SER A 80 0.61 1.36 -22.65
CA SER A 80 -0.82 1.30 -22.90
C SER A 80 -1.41 2.69 -23.10
N TRP A 81 -2.59 2.76 -23.73
CA TRP A 81 -3.34 4.01 -23.84
C TRP A 81 -3.67 4.62 -22.46
N LYS A 82 -3.81 3.79 -21.41
CA LYS A 82 -4.05 4.26 -20.03
C LYS A 82 -2.85 5.02 -19.47
N ASP A 83 -1.64 4.64 -19.84
CA ASP A 83 -0.41 5.34 -19.45
C ASP A 83 -0.32 6.72 -20.11
N TRP A 84 -0.67 6.80 -21.42
CA TRP A 84 -0.84 8.06 -22.14
C TRP A 84 -1.91 8.94 -21.49
N ALA A 85 -3.10 8.39 -21.22
CA ALA A 85 -4.20 9.11 -20.59
C ALA A 85 -3.80 9.67 -19.21
N ARG A 86 -3.02 8.92 -18.44
CA ARG A 86 -2.49 9.38 -17.14
C ARG A 86 -1.51 10.55 -17.33
N GLY A 87 -0.57 10.46 -18.26
CA GLY A 87 0.37 11.53 -18.56
C GLY A 87 -0.33 12.80 -19.01
N ILE A 88 -1.29 12.70 -19.95
CA ILE A 88 -2.13 13.80 -20.41
C ILE A 88 -2.89 14.42 -19.22
N GLY A 89 -3.59 13.61 -18.42
CA GLY A 89 -4.37 14.10 -17.29
C GLY A 89 -3.52 14.87 -16.26
N LYS A 90 -2.30 14.40 -15.98
CA LYS A 90 -1.37 15.08 -15.07
C LYS A 90 -0.83 16.41 -15.61
N VAL A 91 -0.65 16.55 -16.93
CA VAL A 91 -0.27 17.84 -17.55
C VAL A 91 -1.46 18.81 -17.50
N PHE A 92 -2.66 18.37 -17.86
CA PHE A 92 -3.85 19.23 -17.82
C PHE A 92 -4.26 19.64 -16.40
N SER A 93 -3.97 18.81 -15.39
CA SER A 93 -4.20 19.18 -13.98
C SER A 93 -3.12 20.12 -13.42
N GLY A 94 -2.10 20.48 -14.19
CA GLY A 94 -0.99 21.32 -13.73
C GLY A 94 0.00 20.60 -12.82
N GLN A 95 -0.12 19.28 -12.64
CA GLN A 95 0.85 18.51 -11.83
C GLN A 95 2.18 18.32 -12.56
N LEU A 96 2.15 18.16 -13.90
CA LEU A 96 3.35 18.00 -14.71
C LEU A 96 3.50 19.16 -15.69
N SER A 97 4.73 19.62 -15.87
CA SER A 97 5.10 20.63 -16.86
C SER A 97 5.40 20.02 -18.23
N GLY A 98 5.33 20.84 -19.27
CA GLY A 98 5.78 20.50 -20.62
C GLY A 98 4.73 19.76 -21.47
N THR A 99 5.20 19.05 -22.51
CA THR A 99 4.33 18.32 -23.45
C THR A 99 3.87 16.98 -22.87
N PRO A 100 2.61 16.56 -23.12
CA PRO A 100 2.13 15.26 -22.70
C PRO A 100 2.99 14.11 -23.23
N LYS A 101 3.30 13.16 -22.35
CA LYS A 101 4.06 11.92 -22.65
C LYS A 101 3.45 10.78 -21.86
N PRO A 102 3.69 9.51 -22.24
CA PRO A 102 3.37 8.38 -21.39
C PRO A 102 3.94 8.58 -19.99
N TYR A 103 3.12 8.37 -18.95
CA TYR A 103 3.55 8.64 -17.57
C TYR A 103 4.74 7.77 -17.16
N ARG A 104 4.77 6.51 -17.62
CA ARG A 104 5.91 5.60 -17.45
C ARG A 104 7.22 6.19 -17.98
N GLN A 105 7.19 6.81 -19.18
CA GLN A 105 8.38 7.46 -19.76
C GLN A 105 8.84 8.65 -18.92
N ILE A 106 7.90 9.43 -18.35
CA ILE A 106 8.23 10.55 -17.47
C ILE A 106 8.95 10.04 -16.22
N ILE A 107 8.43 8.98 -15.58
CA ILE A 107 9.05 8.35 -14.41
C ILE A 107 10.42 7.76 -14.75
N ALA A 108 10.56 7.03 -15.86
CA ALA A 108 11.83 6.48 -16.31
C ALA A 108 12.90 7.58 -16.47
N ASN A 109 12.54 8.68 -17.13
CA ASN A 109 13.42 9.82 -17.30
C ASN A 109 13.78 10.52 -15.97
N ALA A 110 12.88 10.56 -15.02
CA ALA A 110 13.17 11.07 -13.68
C ALA A 110 14.15 10.15 -12.94
N CYS A 111 13.96 8.83 -13.01
CA CYS A 111 14.89 7.84 -12.44
C CYS A 111 16.33 7.99 -13.01
N LEU A 112 16.47 8.15 -14.35
CA LEU A 112 17.76 8.35 -14.99
C LEU A 112 18.54 9.57 -14.46
N ARG A 113 17.84 10.60 -13.99
CA ARG A 113 18.41 11.84 -13.48
C ARG A 113 18.64 11.85 -11.96
N SER A 114 18.14 10.85 -11.27
CA SER A 114 18.21 10.78 -9.80
C SER A 114 19.51 10.15 -9.31
N LYS A 115 19.97 10.53 -8.12
CA LYS A 115 21.10 9.87 -7.44
C LYS A 115 20.71 8.54 -6.83
N ALA A 116 19.46 8.45 -6.35
CA ALA A 116 18.87 7.21 -5.86
C ALA A 116 17.35 7.20 -6.10
N VAL A 117 16.76 6.02 -6.08
CA VAL A 117 15.32 5.81 -6.13
C VAL A 117 14.90 4.88 -5.00
N ILE A 118 13.85 5.27 -4.29
CA ILE A 118 13.19 4.43 -3.29
C ILE A 118 11.95 3.80 -3.93
N CYS A 119 11.74 2.53 -3.67
CA CYS A 119 10.51 1.81 -3.97
C CYS A 119 10.09 0.98 -2.75
N GLU A 120 8.92 0.35 -2.79
CA GLU A 120 8.45 -0.41 -1.64
C GLU A 120 8.97 -1.86 -1.63
N THR A 121 9.15 -2.48 -2.80
CA THR A 121 9.44 -3.92 -2.89
C THR A 121 10.60 -4.26 -3.81
N PRO A 122 11.27 -5.42 -3.60
CA PRO A 122 12.29 -5.93 -4.52
C PRO A 122 11.77 -6.14 -5.95
N GLU A 123 10.48 -6.45 -6.11
CA GLU A 123 9.84 -6.62 -7.40
C GLU A 123 9.76 -5.29 -8.17
N GLN A 124 9.42 -4.21 -7.47
CA GLN A 124 9.46 -2.85 -8.04
C GLN A 124 10.91 -2.43 -8.35
N SER A 125 11.87 -2.72 -7.47
CA SER A 125 13.28 -2.41 -7.66
C SER A 125 13.81 -2.97 -8.99
N ARG A 126 13.47 -4.21 -9.33
CA ARG A 126 13.88 -4.84 -10.61
C ARG A 126 13.40 -4.05 -11.83
N THR A 127 12.25 -3.38 -11.76
CA THR A 127 11.73 -2.56 -12.87
C THR A 127 12.38 -1.19 -12.94
N ILE A 128 12.97 -0.72 -11.86
CA ILE A 128 13.63 0.59 -11.74
C ILE A 128 15.13 0.51 -12.08
N THR A 129 15.78 -0.59 -11.73
CA THR A 129 17.23 -0.81 -11.90
C THR A 129 17.77 -0.49 -13.32
N PRO A 130 17.04 -0.73 -14.43
CA PRO A 130 17.48 -0.32 -15.77
C PRO A 130 17.64 1.20 -15.94
N PHE A 131 17.02 2.01 -15.10
CA PHE A 131 17.03 3.48 -15.18
C PHE A 131 17.86 4.14 -14.07
N CYS A 132 18.03 3.48 -12.93
CA CYS A 132 18.85 3.96 -11.83
C CYS A 132 19.51 2.76 -11.14
N ALA A 133 20.84 2.75 -11.03
CA ALA A 133 21.55 1.64 -10.38
C ALA A 133 21.44 1.68 -8.84
N ASN A 134 21.24 2.88 -8.26
CA ASN A 134 21.11 3.07 -6.81
C ASN A 134 19.62 3.02 -6.41
N VAL A 135 19.10 1.81 -6.20
CA VAL A 135 17.69 1.57 -5.87
C VAL A 135 17.56 0.91 -4.50
N HIS A 136 16.72 1.47 -3.64
CA HIS A 136 16.46 0.97 -2.30
C HIS A 136 15.00 0.54 -2.16
N SER A 137 14.79 -0.70 -1.71
CA SER A 137 13.44 -1.22 -1.40
C SER A 137 13.16 -1.00 0.08
N ILE A 138 12.32 -0.02 0.40
CA ILE A 138 11.98 0.37 1.77
C ILE A 138 10.47 0.49 1.90
N LEU A 139 9.85 -0.41 2.69
CA LEU A 139 8.42 -0.38 3.01
C LEU A 139 8.09 0.75 4.01
N ASP A 140 6.78 0.93 4.23
CA ASP A 140 6.27 1.85 5.23
C ASP A 140 6.63 1.39 6.65
N PHE A 141 6.84 2.34 7.56
CA PHE A 141 6.79 2.09 8.99
C PHE A 141 5.35 1.83 9.43
N HIS A 142 5.13 0.75 10.19
CA HIS A 142 3.80 0.38 10.66
C HIS A 142 3.63 0.57 12.19
N GLU A 143 4.49 1.40 12.79
CA GLU A 143 4.54 1.58 14.26
C GLU A 143 3.30 2.28 14.85
N GLU A 144 2.46 2.88 14.00
CA GLU A 144 1.15 3.40 14.41
C GLU A 144 0.11 2.28 14.69
N PHE A 145 0.40 1.04 14.25
CA PHE A 145 -0.42 -0.14 14.54
C PHE A 145 0.28 -1.02 15.57
N PRO A 146 -0.34 -1.32 16.71
CA PRO A 146 0.26 -2.18 17.73
C PRO A 146 0.39 -3.64 17.24
N MET A 147 1.36 -4.37 17.77
CA MET A 147 1.42 -5.81 17.62
C MET A 147 0.44 -6.45 18.59
N LEU A 148 -0.76 -6.77 18.13
CA LEU A 148 -1.80 -7.42 18.94
C LEU A 148 -1.58 -8.93 18.98
N PRO A 149 -1.88 -9.59 20.11
CA PRO A 149 -1.81 -11.05 20.19
C PRO A 149 -2.83 -11.67 19.23
N PRO A 150 -2.51 -12.83 18.61
CA PRO A 150 -3.48 -13.56 17.82
C PRO A 150 -4.67 -13.99 18.69
N ASN A 151 -5.86 -13.90 18.12
CA ASN A 151 -7.05 -14.47 18.75
C ASN A 151 -7.66 -15.51 17.80
N PRO A 152 -7.36 -16.80 17.97
CA PRO A 152 -7.78 -17.85 17.04
C PRO A 152 -9.27 -18.20 17.18
N LYS A 153 -9.93 -17.85 18.28
CA LYS A 153 -11.35 -18.14 18.49
C LYS A 153 -12.22 -17.22 17.65
N LEU A 154 -13.28 -17.77 17.04
CA LEU A 154 -14.29 -16.95 16.38
C LEU A 154 -14.94 -15.98 17.37
N LYS A 155 -15.15 -14.74 16.92
CA LYS A 155 -15.72 -13.67 17.76
C LYS A 155 -17.20 -13.92 18.07
N ASN A 156 -17.88 -14.63 17.16
CA ASN A 156 -19.30 -14.95 17.33
C ASN A 156 -19.58 -16.36 16.80
N PRO A 157 -20.31 -17.24 17.57
CA PRO A 157 -20.63 -18.57 17.11
C PRO A 157 -21.72 -18.62 16.01
N ASN A 158 -22.46 -17.54 15.80
CA ASN A 158 -23.61 -17.52 14.89
C ASN A 158 -23.28 -16.93 13.51
N TYR A 159 -22.14 -16.27 13.35
CA TYR A 159 -21.69 -15.69 12.09
C TYR A 159 -20.17 -15.49 12.10
N SER A 160 -19.56 -15.41 10.93
CA SER A 160 -18.13 -15.08 10.78
C SER A 160 -17.96 -13.62 10.36
N GLN A 161 -17.15 -12.88 11.09
CA GLN A 161 -16.88 -11.47 10.81
C GLN A 161 -15.63 -11.33 9.93
N LEU A 162 -15.83 -10.89 8.70
CA LEU A 162 -14.76 -10.58 7.75
C LEU A 162 -14.42 -9.08 7.82
N MET A 163 -13.17 -8.76 7.54
CA MET A 163 -12.69 -7.39 7.43
C MET A 163 -12.00 -7.15 6.09
N TRP A 164 -12.27 -6.00 5.51
CA TRP A 164 -11.47 -5.42 4.44
C TRP A 164 -11.05 -4.00 4.82
N GLU A 165 -9.80 -3.64 4.54
CA GLU A 165 -9.24 -2.31 4.78
C GLU A 165 -8.53 -1.83 3.53
N GLY A 166 -8.67 -0.53 3.18
CA GLY A 166 -7.93 0.07 2.09
C GLY A 166 -8.54 1.35 1.54
N LEU A 167 -7.86 1.87 0.52
CA LEU A 167 -8.31 3.08 -0.18
C LEU A 167 -9.55 2.80 -1.05
N PRO A 168 -10.49 3.75 -1.20
CA PRO A 168 -11.74 3.56 -1.93
C PRO A 168 -11.59 2.94 -3.32
N PHE A 169 -10.62 3.38 -4.11
CA PHE A 169 -10.44 2.87 -5.49
C PHE A 169 -9.90 1.44 -5.55
N THR A 170 -9.46 0.85 -4.44
CA THR A 170 -9.06 -0.56 -4.38
C THR A 170 -10.19 -1.48 -3.96
N ILE A 171 -11.32 -0.93 -3.51
CA ILE A 171 -12.50 -1.67 -3.02
C ILE A 171 -13.17 -2.52 -4.10
N SER A 172 -13.02 -2.14 -5.37
CA SER A 172 -13.53 -2.91 -6.51
C SER A 172 -12.96 -4.34 -6.60
N GLY A 173 -11.89 -4.63 -5.86
CA GLY A 173 -11.37 -5.98 -5.68
C GLY A 173 -12.38 -6.91 -4.98
N LEU A 174 -13.28 -6.39 -4.14
CA LEU A 174 -14.29 -7.19 -3.45
C LEU A 174 -15.20 -7.98 -4.39
N ALA A 175 -15.38 -7.54 -5.64
CA ALA A 175 -16.10 -8.31 -6.65
C ALA A 175 -15.51 -9.71 -6.89
N GLN A 176 -14.21 -9.92 -6.61
CA GLN A 176 -13.56 -11.23 -6.78
C GLN A 176 -14.03 -12.29 -5.78
N ILE A 177 -14.60 -11.86 -4.66
CA ILE A 177 -15.02 -12.76 -3.59
C ILE A 177 -16.56 -12.88 -3.48
N GLU A 178 -17.33 -12.22 -4.36
CA GLU A 178 -18.80 -12.27 -4.32
C GLU A 178 -19.34 -13.72 -4.33
N TYR A 179 -18.87 -14.55 -5.27
CA TYR A 179 -19.24 -15.96 -5.33
C TYR A 179 -18.92 -16.69 -4.01
N SER A 180 -17.72 -16.46 -3.47
CA SER A 180 -17.28 -17.13 -2.24
C SER A 180 -18.09 -16.70 -1.02
N LEU A 181 -18.48 -15.43 -0.94
CA LEU A 181 -19.35 -14.93 0.12
C LEU A 181 -20.76 -15.54 0.05
N GLN A 182 -21.27 -15.72 -1.16
CA GLN A 182 -22.57 -16.37 -1.38
C GLN A 182 -22.54 -17.84 -0.92
N GLU A 183 -21.53 -18.59 -1.30
CA GLU A 183 -21.35 -19.98 -0.87
C GLU A 183 -21.18 -20.11 0.65
N LEU A 184 -20.36 -19.23 1.25
CA LEU A 184 -20.17 -19.16 2.70
C LEU A 184 -21.45 -18.83 3.48
N SER A 185 -22.43 -18.20 2.86
CA SER A 185 -23.69 -17.84 3.54
C SER A 185 -24.46 -19.03 4.06
N VAL A 186 -24.24 -20.20 3.49
CA VAL A 186 -24.87 -21.46 3.89
C VAL A 186 -24.31 -21.97 5.23
N SER A 187 -23.00 -21.89 5.42
CA SER A 187 -22.30 -22.49 6.57
C SER A 187 -21.88 -21.48 7.64
N HIS A 188 -21.43 -20.30 7.25
CA HIS A 188 -20.75 -19.34 8.14
C HIS A 188 -21.49 -18.02 8.35
N LYS A 189 -22.55 -17.74 7.58
CA LYS A 189 -23.32 -16.49 7.64
C LYS A 189 -22.40 -15.27 7.67
N PRO A 190 -21.55 -15.05 6.64
CA PRO A 190 -20.50 -14.04 6.67
C PRO A 190 -21.09 -12.64 6.86
N ARG A 191 -20.44 -11.86 7.71
CA ARG A 191 -20.59 -10.41 7.83
C ARG A 191 -19.32 -9.74 7.37
N MET A 192 -19.40 -8.56 6.81
CA MET A 192 -18.24 -7.84 6.32
C MET A 192 -18.22 -6.41 6.85
N GLN A 193 -17.11 -6.05 7.43
CA GLN A 193 -16.78 -4.68 7.78
C GLN A 193 -15.71 -4.14 6.83
N VAL A 194 -16.05 -3.06 6.14
CA VAL A 194 -15.14 -2.34 5.23
C VAL A 194 -14.69 -1.08 5.94
N VAL A 195 -13.36 -0.93 6.10
CA VAL A 195 -12.75 0.27 6.68
C VAL A 195 -12.08 1.06 5.56
N THR A 196 -12.67 2.20 5.19
CA THR A 196 -12.25 3.02 4.05
C THR A 196 -12.80 4.44 4.19
N ASP A 197 -12.28 5.39 3.39
CA ASP A 197 -12.87 6.71 3.30
C ASP A 197 -14.27 6.61 2.66
N SER A 198 -15.26 7.26 3.24
CA SER A 198 -16.65 7.24 2.75
C SER A 198 -16.82 7.91 1.40
N LYS A 199 -15.87 8.80 1.04
CA LYS A 199 -15.85 9.54 -0.22
C LYS A 199 -14.49 9.48 -0.89
N TYR A 200 -14.48 9.49 -2.23
CA TYR A 200 -13.25 9.51 -3.00
C TYR A 200 -13.30 10.56 -4.12
N PRO A 201 -12.15 11.20 -4.45
CA PRO A 201 -12.07 12.15 -5.54
C PRO A 201 -12.14 11.45 -6.91
N VAL A 202 -12.94 11.99 -7.85
CA VAL A 202 -13.20 11.34 -9.14
C VAL A 202 -12.45 11.98 -10.30
N LEU A 203 -12.38 13.30 -10.38
CA LEU A 203 -11.78 14.00 -11.50
C LEU A 203 -10.85 15.12 -11.03
N LEU A 204 -9.66 15.23 -11.65
CA LEU A 204 -8.67 16.27 -11.35
C LEU A 204 -8.26 16.40 -9.87
N GLY A 205 -8.44 15.33 -9.10
CA GLY A 205 -7.89 15.15 -7.75
C GLY A 205 -8.43 16.05 -6.65
N SER A 206 -9.35 17.00 -6.90
CA SER A 206 -9.63 18.00 -5.88
C SER A 206 -11.06 18.56 -5.81
N TYR A 207 -11.91 18.36 -6.83
CA TYR A 207 -13.17 19.14 -6.90
C TYR A 207 -14.46 18.31 -6.88
N ILE A 208 -14.42 17.04 -7.28
CA ILE A 208 -15.62 16.20 -7.33
C ILE A 208 -15.39 14.94 -6.52
N TYR A 209 -16.19 14.77 -5.44
CA TYR A 209 -16.19 13.57 -4.60
C TYR A 209 -17.41 12.72 -4.91
N ARG A 210 -17.25 11.40 -4.83
CA ARG A 210 -18.34 10.42 -4.92
C ARG A 210 -18.32 9.51 -3.71
N ASP A 211 -19.48 8.97 -3.37
CA ASP A 211 -19.62 8.00 -2.28
C ASP A 211 -18.97 6.68 -2.64
N THR A 212 -18.18 6.16 -1.74
CA THR A 212 -17.42 4.90 -1.91
C THR A 212 -18.34 3.69 -2.06
N GLU A 213 -19.54 3.73 -1.49
CA GLU A 213 -20.56 2.68 -1.63
C GLU A 213 -20.85 2.31 -3.09
N ARG A 214 -20.75 3.26 -4.02
CA ARG A 214 -20.95 3.02 -5.47
C ARG A 214 -19.94 2.07 -6.10
N LEU A 215 -18.80 1.83 -5.43
CA LEU A 215 -17.74 0.94 -5.90
C LEU A 215 -17.89 -0.50 -5.41
N LEU A 216 -18.82 -0.75 -4.47
CA LEU A 216 -18.97 -2.05 -3.77
C LEU A 216 -19.70 -3.12 -4.57
N GLY A 217 -20.29 -2.77 -5.71
CA GLY A 217 -21.03 -3.73 -6.53
C GLY A 217 -22.24 -4.33 -5.81
N SER A 218 -22.37 -5.66 -5.86
CA SER A 218 -23.48 -6.42 -5.25
C SER A 218 -23.23 -6.84 -3.80
N VAL A 219 -22.01 -6.72 -3.28
CA VAL A 219 -21.62 -7.19 -1.93
C VAL A 219 -22.54 -6.69 -0.81
N PRO A 220 -22.90 -5.39 -0.72
CA PRO A 220 -23.80 -4.91 0.32
C PRO A 220 -25.20 -5.53 0.25
N LYS A 221 -25.73 -5.69 -0.96
CA LYS A 221 -27.06 -6.30 -1.16
C LYS A 221 -27.07 -7.78 -0.78
N MET A 222 -26.01 -8.49 -1.10
CA MET A 222 -25.85 -9.92 -0.84
C MET A 222 -25.73 -10.21 0.66
N LEU A 223 -24.99 -9.39 1.41
CA LEU A 223 -24.79 -9.56 2.85
C LEU A 223 -25.91 -8.90 3.69
N GLY A 224 -26.73 -8.04 3.09
CA GLY A 224 -27.83 -7.34 3.79
C GLY A 224 -27.36 -6.64 5.07
N GLY A 225 -28.04 -6.88 6.19
CA GLY A 225 -27.66 -6.33 7.49
C GLY A 225 -26.31 -6.82 8.05
N GLY A 226 -25.63 -7.73 7.35
CA GLY A 226 -24.27 -8.18 7.68
C GLY A 226 -23.16 -7.32 7.09
N PHE A 227 -23.47 -6.25 6.34
CA PHE A 227 -22.49 -5.36 5.73
C PHE A 227 -22.44 -4.01 6.45
N SER A 228 -21.23 -3.49 6.66
CA SER A 228 -21.02 -2.14 7.22
C SER A 228 -19.76 -1.47 6.67
N ILE A 229 -19.82 -0.14 6.55
CA ILE A 229 -18.65 0.71 6.25
C ILE A 229 -18.31 1.52 7.49
N LYS A 230 -17.04 1.59 7.82
CA LYS A 230 -16.49 2.53 8.80
C LYS A 230 -15.53 3.50 8.11
N GLU A 231 -15.59 4.79 8.50
CA GLU A 231 -14.62 5.79 8.07
C GLU A 231 -13.21 5.36 8.49
N TRP A 232 -12.26 5.53 7.58
CA TRP A 232 -10.88 5.10 7.83
C TRP A 232 -10.21 5.99 8.89
N SER A 233 -9.74 5.38 9.93
CA SER A 233 -8.80 5.94 10.90
C SER A 233 -7.94 4.80 11.46
N ILE A 234 -6.82 5.12 12.10
CA ILE A 234 -5.99 4.10 12.77
C ILE A 234 -6.82 3.36 13.81
N GLU A 235 -7.61 4.08 14.59
CA GLU A 235 -8.48 3.56 15.64
C GLU A 235 -9.55 2.62 15.05
N SER A 236 -10.21 3.03 13.96
CA SER A 236 -11.25 2.21 13.32
C SER A 236 -10.69 0.92 12.71
N VAL A 237 -9.46 0.96 12.18
CA VAL A 237 -8.76 -0.24 11.69
C VAL A 237 -8.43 -1.18 12.85
N ILE A 238 -7.91 -0.67 13.96
CA ILE A 238 -7.58 -1.45 15.17
C ILE A 238 -8.86 -2.06 15.79
N GLU A 239 -9.92 -1.27 15.95
CA GLU A 239 -11.19 -1.77 16.51
C GLU A 239 -11.83 -2.84 15.63
N SER A 240 -11.83 -2.59 14.31
CA SER A 240 -12.38 -3.55 13.35
C SER A 240 -11.59 -4.86 13.34
N SER A 241 -10.25 -4.80 13.47
CA SER A 241 -9.44 -6.01 13.56
C SER A 241 -9.77 -6.83 14.81
N LYS A 242 -9.98 -6.19 15.96
CA LYS A 242 -10.34 -6.88 17.21
C LYS A 242 -11.70 -7.61 17.14
N SER A 243 -12.61 -7.13 16.31
CA SER A 243 -13.95 -7.70 16.13
C SER A 243 -14.07 -8.66 14.94
N SER A 244 -13.00 -8.86 14.18
CA SER A 244 -13.01 -9.69 12.97
C SER A 244 -12.32 -11.03 13.19
N ASP A 245 -12.70 -12.03 12.40
CA ASP A 245 -12.17 -13.39 12.43
C ASP A 245 -11.14 -13.61 11.31
N LEU A 246 -11.29 -12.91 10.20
CA LEU A 246 -10.48 -13.06 8.98
C LEU A 246 -10.45 -11.74 8.21
N ALA A 247 -9.27 -11.35 7.74
CA ALA A 247 -9.13 -10.26 6.80
C ALA A 247 -8.99 -10.79 5.35
N VAL A 248 -9.59 -10.06 4.41
CA VAL A 248 -9.53 -10.39 2.98
C VAL A 248 -8.99 -9.22 2.18
N LEU A 249 -7.99 -9.46 1.33
CA LEU A 249 -7.36 -8.46 0.47
C LEU A 249 -7.46 -8.86 -1.01
N PRO A 250 -8.68 -8.95 -1.58
CA PRO A 250 -8.83 -9.19 -3.01
C PRO A 250 -8.35 -7.99 -3.82
N LEU A 251 -7.63 -8.26 -4.91
CA LEU A 251 -7.11 -7.27 -5.84
C LEU A 251 -7.92 -7.29 -7.13
N ASN A 252 -8.27 -6.12 -7.67
CA ASN A 252 -8.95 -6.04 -8.97
C ASN A 252 -7.98 -6.47 -10.09
N PRO A 253 -8.24 -7.57 -10.83
CA PRO A 253 -7.33 -8.07 -11.86
C PRO A 253 -7.15 -7.11 -13.04
N SER A 254 -8.09 -6.17 -13.24
CA SER A 254 -7.99 -5.16 -14.30
C SER A 254 -7.08 -3.98 -13.96
N SER A 255 -6.54 -3.92 -12.73
CA SER A 255 -5.62 -2.87 -12.32
C SER A 255 -4.19 -3.23 -12.71
N MET A 256 -3.58 -2.41 -13.55
CA MET A 256 -2.19 -2.59 -14.01
C MET A 256 -1.14 -2.45 -12.90
N LEU A 257 -1.47 -1.86 -11.76
CA LEU A 257 -0.56 -1.68 -10.62
C LEU A 257 -0.55 -2.89 -9.67
N ASN A 258 -1.58 -3.73 -9.74
CA ASN A 258 -1.75 -4.83 -8.79
C ASN A 258 -0.65 -5.90 -8.83
N PRO A 259 -0.03 -6.27 -9.99
CA PRO A 259 1.07 -7.22 -9.99
C PRO A 259 2.25 -6.80 -9.11
N LEU A 260 2.52 -5.48 -9.00
CA LEU A 260 3.60 -4.92 -8.18
C LEU A 260 3.09 -4.28 -6.87
N LYS A 261 1.87 -4.62 -6.43
CA LYS A 261 1.32 -4.11 -5.18
C LYS A 261 2.13 -4.60 -3.98
N ALA A 262 2.59 -3.64 -3.16
CA ALA A 262 3.35 -3.92 -1.96
C ALA A 262 2.51 -4.57 -0.85
N GLU A 263 3.19 -5.23 0.05
CA GLU A 263 2.61 -6.01 1.14
C GLU A 263 2.18 -5.21 2.39
N ASN A 264 2.24 -3.88 2.37
CA ASN A 264 1.95 -3.04 3.54
C ASN A 264 0.66 -3.43 4.29
N ARG A 265 -0.47 -3.59 3.56
CA ARG A 265 -1.75 -3.98 4.19
C ARG A 265 -1.73 -5.37 4.81
N LEU A 266 -1.07 -6.33 4.16
CA LEU A 266 -0.88 -7.68 4.69
C LEU A 266 -0.16 -7.64 6.04
N LEU A 267 0.95 -6.89 6.11
CA LEU A 267 1.75 -6.76 7.33
C LEU A 267 0.99 -6.04 8.45
N ILE A 268 0.24 -4.99 8.12
CA ILE A 268 -0.60 -4.27 9.11
C ILE A 268 -1.64 -5.22 9.72
N LEU A 269 -2.33 -6.01 8.90
CA LEU A 269 -3.36 -6.92 9.41
C LEU A 269 -2.79 -8.07 10.25
N TRP A 270 -1.60 -8.59 9.90
CA TRP A 270 -0.90 -9.54 10.76
C TRP A 270 -0.43 -8.91 12.08
N ARG A 271 0.07 -7.65 12.07
CA ARG A 271 0.36 -6.92 13.32
C ARG A 271 -0.88 -6.83 14.22
N LEU A 272 -2.03 -6.64 13.62
CA LEU A 272 -3.31 -6.54 14.33
C LEU A 272 -3.92 -7.90 14.73
N GLY A 273 -3.17 -8.99 14.57
CA GLY A 273 -3.58 -10.32 15.05
C GLY A 273 -4.63 -11.02 14.19
N LEU A 274 -4.79 -10.62 12.92
CA LEU A 274 -5.74 -11.24 12.00
C LEU A 274 -5.05 -12.21 11.03
N PRO A 275 -5.63 -13.39 10.77
CA PRO A 275 -5.30 -14.19 9.61
C PRO A 275 -5.74 -13.45 8.35
N VAL A 276 -4.98 -13.59 7.25
CA VAL A 276 -5.22 -12.82 6.02
C VAL A 276 -5.21 -13.72 4.81
N LEU A 277 -6.21 -13.56 3.94
CA LEU A 277 -6.24 -14.14 2.59
C LEU A 277 -6.11 -13.03 1.55
N THR A 278 -5.34 -13.27 0.49
CA THR A 278 -5.04 -12.25 -0.53
C THR A 278 -5.17 -12.80 -1.95
N SER A 279 -5.51 -11.93 -2.90
CA SER A 279 -5.20 -12.20 -4.31
C SER A 279 -3.68 -12.19 -4.55
N PRO A 280 -3.17 -12.84 -5.60
CA PRO A 280 -1.75 -12.81 -5.91
C PRO A 280 -1.30 -11.40 -6.35
N SER A 281 -0.27 -10.87 -5.71
CA SER A 281 0.71 -9.93 -6.26
C SER A 281 2.08 -10.55 -6.09
N LEU A 282 3.10 -10.07 -6.79
CA LEU A 282 4.44 -10.66 -6.66
C LEU A 282 4.95 -10.59 -5.22
N ALA A 283 4.71 -9.47 -4.54
CA ALA A 283 5.09 -9.29 -3.14
C ALA A 283 4.28 -10.20 -2.19
N TYR A 284 2.96 -10.31 -2.38
CA TYR A 284 2.13 -11.18 -1.54
C TYR A 284 2.51 -12.66 -1.71
N VAL A 285 2.76 -13.11 -2.94
CA VAL A 285 3.22 -14.48 -3.20
C VAL A 285 4.55 -14.73 -2.48
N ARG A 286 5.56 -13.88 -2.68
CA ARG A 286 6.86 -14.00 -2.02
C ARG A 286 6.75 -14.08 -0.49
N VAL A 287 5.92 -13.23 0.10
CA VAL A 287 5.75 -13.19 1.56
C VAL A 287 5.03 -14.43 2.08
N MET A 288 3.97 -14.87 1.41
CA MET A 288 3.24 -16.08 1.77
C MET A 288 4.10 -17.35 1.63
N GLU A 289 4.90 -17.45 0.56
CA GLU A 289 5.86 -18.55 0.39
C GLU A 289 6.92 -18.55 1.50
N ARG A 290 7.46 -17.39 1.84
CA ARG A 290 8.48 -17.26 2.88
C ARG A 290 7.98 -17.59 4.27
N THR A 291 6.69 -17.32 4.54
CA THR A 291 6.05 -17.63 5.83
C THR A 291 5.45 -19.03 5.90
N GLY A 292 5.37 -19.76 4.77
CA GLY A 292 4.67 -21.05 4.67
C GLY A 292 3.14 -20.94 4.76
N ILE A 293 2.57 -19.72 4.69
CA ILE A 293 1.12 -19.49 4.81
C ILE A 293 0.44 -19.72 3.46
N ALA A 294 -0.53 -20.61 3.39
CA ALA A 294 -1.30 -20.92 2.18
C ALA A 294 -2.44 -19.89 1.93
N GLY A 295 -2.13 -18.58 2.04
CA GLY A 295 -3.12 -17.49 2.02
C GLY A 295 -3.40 -16.86 0.64
N ILE A 296 -2.76 -17.30 -0.44
CA ILE A 296 -2.98 -16.76 -1.79
C ILE A 296 -4.22 -17.40 -2.44
N CYS A 297 -5.16 -16.58 -2.89
CA CYS A 297 -6.39 -16.98 -3.58
C CYS A 297 -6.35 -16.46 -5.02
N ALA A 298 -6.14 -17.36 -5.99
CA ALA A 298 -6.00 -17.01 -7.41
C ALA A 298 -7.33 -17.09 -8.19
N SER A 299 -8.33 -17.77 -7.63
CA SER A 299 -9.64 -17.98 -8.26
C SER A 299 -10.79 -17.81 -7.25
N PRO A 300 -12.04 -17.60 -7.71
CA PRO A 300 -13.19 -17.61 -6.81
C PRO A 300 -13.33 -18.90 -6.01
N TYR A 301 -12.95 -20.03 -6.58
CA TYR A 301 -12.94 -21.31 -5.87
C TYR A 301 -11.90 -21.35 -4.76
N ASP A 302 -10.67 -20.84 -5.00
CA ASP A 302 -9.65 -20.74 -3.95
C ASP A 302 -10.13 -19.87 -2.79
N TRP A 303 -10.77 -18.74 -3.09
CA TRP A 303 -11.35 -17.86 -2.08
C TRP A 303 -12.35 -18.63 -1.20
N LYS A 304 -13.30 -19.34 -1.83
CA LYS A 304 -14.29 -20.14 -1.09
C LYS A 304 -13.59 -21.15 -0.17
N VAL A 305 -12.78 -22.03 -0.73
CA VAL A 305 -12.16 -23.14 0.00
C VAL A 305 -11.26 -22.64 1.13
N LYS A 306 -10.45 -21.60 0.87
CA LYS A 306 -9.54 -21.09 1.88
C LYS A 306 -10.24 -20.28 2.96
N MET A 307 -11.31 -19.54 2.65
CA MET A 307 -12.14 -18.89 3.66
C MET A 307 -12.76 -19.94 4.59
N GLU A 308 -13.45 -20.95 4.05
CA GLU A 308 -14.05 -22.04 4.84
C GLU A 308 -12.99 -22.68 5.74
N ARG A 309 -11.90 -23.16 5.17
CA ARG A 309 -10.82 -23.82 5.91
C ARG A 309 -10.24 -22.95 7.02
N THR A 310 -10.05 -21.64 6.75
CA THR A 310 -9.50 -20.73 7.76
C THR A 310 -10.52 -20.45 8.87
N LEU A 311 -11.79 -20.32 8.54
CA LEU A 311 -12.85 -20.10 9.53
C LEU A 311 -13.14 -21.35 10.37
N ASP A 312 -12.96 -22.54 9.82
CA ASP A 312 -13.19 -23.81 10.53
C ASP A 312 -12.04 -24.21 11.48
N SER A 313 -10.81 -23.72 11.24
CA SER A 313 -9.63 -24.14 12.00
C SER A 313 -9.05 -23.03 12.85
N GLU A 314 -9.17 -23.16 14.19
CA GLU A 314 -8.47 -22.28 15.15
C GLU A 314 -6.95 -22.36 15.00
N GLU A 315 -6.40 -23.56 14.73
CA GLU A 315 -4.98 -23.80 14.54
C GLU A 315 -4.45 -23.03 13.33
N LEU A 316 -5.11 -23.12 12.17
CA LEU A 316 -4.70 -22.38 10.98
C LEU A 316 -4.74 -20.88 11.18
N ARG A 317 -5.75 -20.35 11.90
CA ARG A 317 -5.82 -18.93 12.21
C ARG A 317 -4.64 -18.50 13.09
N LEU A 318 -4.33 -19.29 14.12
CA LEU A 318 -3.22 -19.04 15.02
C LEU A 318 -1.86 -19.09 14.29
N GLU A 319 -1.60 -20.17 13.57
CA GLU A 319 -0.35 -20.38 12.82
C GLU A 319 -0.11 -19.25 11.80
N SER A 320 -1.16 -18.87 11.05
CA SER A 320 -1.08 -17.80 10.06
C SER A 320 -0.65 -16.46 10.69
N VAL A 321 -1.24 -16.11 11.82
CA VAL A 321 -0.89 -14.85 12.50
C VAL A 321 0.52 -14.91 13.09
N LEU A 322 0.87 -16.00 13.78
CA LEU A 322 2.19 -16.16 14.40
C LEU A 322 3.31 -16.11 13.37
N ALA A 323 3.17 -16.83 12.25
CA ALA A 323 4.14 -16.82 11.16
C ALA A 323 4.27 -15.44 10.52
N GLY A 324 3.14 -14.74 10.27
CA GLY A 324 3.13 -13.37 9.76
C GLY A 324 3.80 -12.38 10.72
N GLN A 325 3.52 -12.46 12.02
CA GLN A 325 4.15 -11.60 13.03
C GLN A 325 5.64 -11.90 13.21
N GLN A 326 6.05 -13.15 13.07
CA GLN A 326 7.47 -13.52 13.07
C GLN A 326 8.17 -12.90 11.86
N TYR A 327 7.60 -13.02 10.67
CA TYR A 327 8.11 -12.39 9.45
C TYR A 327 8.31 -10.89 9.61
N ILE A 328 7.34 -10.17 10.23
CA ILE A 328 7.44 -8.74 10.50
C ILE A 328 8.62 -8.44 11.43
N ARG A 329 8.78 -9.17 12.53
CA ARG A 329 9.89 -8.97 13.46
C ARG A 329 11.25 -9.15 12.80
N GLU A 330 11.37 -10.15 11.91
CA GLU A 330 12.63 -10.49 11.24
C GLU A 330 12.98 -9.57 10.08
N THR A 331 12.00 -9.00 9.39
CA THR A 331 12.22 -8.32 8.11
C THR A 331 11.75 -6.87 8.06
N HIS A 332 10.82 -6.47 8.94
CA HIS A 332 10.16 -5.15 8.92
C HIS A 332 10.10 -4.50 10.31
N SER A 333 11.07 -4.80 11.16
CA SER A 333 11.20 -4.09 12.45
C SER A 333 11.60 -2.63 12.23
N GLU A 334 11.19 -1.76 13.15
CA GLU A 334 11.57 -0.33 13.12
C GLU A 334 13.08 -0.12 12.93
N VAL A 335 13.89 -0.94 13.62
CA VAL A 335 15.35 -0.86 13.55
C VAL A 335 15.88 -1.12 12.14
N LEU A 336 15.37 -2.16 11.48
CA LEU A 336 15.76 -2.51 10.11
C LEU A 336 15.33 -1.44 9.10
N LEU A 337 14.12 -0.91 9.24
CA LEU A 337 13.63 0.15 8.36
C LEU A 337 14.40 1.45 8.57
N LEU A 338 14.67 1.84 9.81
CA LEU A 338 15.50 3.02 10.11
C LEU A 338 16.89 2.87 9.50
N LYS A 339 17.51 1.69 9.62
CA LYS A 339 18.81 1.42 9.00
C LYS A 339 18.74 1.50 7.47
N ALA A 340 17.70 0.96 6.85
CA ALA A 340 17.56 1.03 5.38
C ALA A 340 17.46 2.48 4.87
N TRP A 341 16.79 3.35 5.61
CA TRP A 341 16.77 4.79 5.34
C TRP A 341 18.14 5.44 5.57
N ASP A 342 18.87 5.08 6.65
CA ASP A 342 20.22 5.57 6.92
C ASP A 342 21.17 5.18 5.75
N ASP A 343 21.16 3.90 5.35
CA ASP A 343 21.98 3.36 4.25
C ASP A 343 21.68 4.07 2.91
N LEU A 344 20.42 4.40 2.63
CA LEU A 344 20.02 5.19 1.47
C LEU A 344 20.70 6.57 1.48
N PHE A 345 20.56 7.33 2.57
CA PHE A 345 21.10 8.68 2.62
C PHE A 345 22.64 8.67 2.62
N GLU A 346 23.29 7.69 3.24
CA GLU A 346 24.74 7.49 3.17
C GLU A 346 25.23 7.17 1.74
N SER A 347 24.41 6.51 0.94
CA SER A 347 24.74 6.20 -0.47
C SER A 347 24.68 7.41 -1.40
N VAL A 348 24.07 8.52 -0.95
CA VAL A 348 23.81 9.70 -1.78
C VAL A 348 24.66 10.91 -1.38
N LEU A 349 24.97 11.04 -0.10
CA LEU A 349 25.69 12.16 0.51
C LEU A 349 27.18 11.90 0.64
#